data_9d3d3506612841619de279219aa1b4f8
#
_entry.id   9d3d3506612841619de279219aa1b4f8
#
_cell.length_a   1.000
_cell.length_b   1.000
_cell.length_c   1.000
_cell.angle_alpha   90.00
_cell.angle_beta   90.00
_cell.angle_gamma   90.00
#
_symmetry.space_group_name_H-M   'P 1'
#
loop_
_entity.id
_entity.type
_entity.pdbx_description
1 polymer ?
#
loop_
_entity_poly.entity_id
_entity_poly.type
_entity_poly.pdbx_seq_one_letter_code
_entity_poly.pdbx_strand_id
1 'polypeptide(L)' 'MRIGEPARKHGVSDADILHAVRNSMRWVEVDDDLTMLIGAATDGALLEVGVLDIHGDDPVAIHAMPLRRKFYRFLSEG' A
#
# COMPACT_ATOMS: atom_id res chain seq x y z
N MET A 1 0.40 12.67 1.38
CA MET A 1 -0.57 11.67 0.89
C MET A 1 -1.79 11.67 1.79
N ARG A 2 -2.95 11.65 1.21
CA ARG A 2 -4.19 11.49 1.97
C ARG A 2 -4.52 10.01 2.14
N ILE A 3 -5.23 9.69 3.23
CA ILE A 3 -5.72 8.34 3.47
C ILE A 3 -7.24 8.41 3.37
N GLY A 4 -7.80 7.75 2.35
CA GLY A 4 -9.24 7.67 2.17
C GLY A 4 -9.88 6.69 3.12
N GLU A 5 -11.15 6.89 3.42
CA GLU A 5 -11.89 6.00 4.32
C GLU A 5 -11.82 4.52 3.95
N PRO A 6 -11.88 4.12 2.66
CA PRO A 6 -11.78 2.70 2.31
C PRO A 6 -10.48 2.04 2.77
N ALA A 7 -9.39 2.81 2.89
CA ALA A 7 -8.11 2.26 3.36
C ALA A 7 -8.15 1.86 4.85
N ARG A 8 -9.13 2.34 5.59
CA ARG A 8 -9.28 2.03 7.02
C ARG A 8 -10.15 0.82 7.31
N LYS A 9 -10.72 0.24 6.27
CA LYS A 9 -11.70 -0.86 6.40
C LYS A 9 -11.17 -2.07 7.16
N HIS A 10 -9.90 -2.37 6.99
CA HIS A 10 -9.28 -3.56 7.59
C HIS A 10 -8.55 -3.27 8.89
N GLY A 11 -8.74 -2.09 9.47
CA GLY A 11 -8.20 -1.77 10.78
C GLY A 11 -6.72 -1.42 10.82
N VAL A 12 -6.09 -1.21 9.68
CA VAL A 12 -4.69 -0.76 9.66
C VAL A 12 -4.66 0.73 10.01
N SER A 13 -3.80 1.11 10.94
CA SER A 13 -3.70 2.50 11.36
C SER A 13 -3.10 3.39 10.28
N ASP A 14 -3.42 4.68 10.29
CA ASP A 14 -2.85 5.65 9.37
C ASP A 14 -1.33 5.68 9.47
N ALA A 15 -0.79 5.58 10.68
CA ALA A 15 0.65 5.56 10.90
C ALA A 15 1.31 4.37 10.19
N ASP A 16 0.70 3.20 10.28
CA ASP A 16 1.21 2.00 9.63
C ASP A 16 1.10 2.09 8.10
N ILE A 17 0.01 2.64 7.60
CA ILE A 17 -0.15 2.86 6.16
C ILE A 17 0.96 3.78 5.64
N LEU A 18 1.17 4.91 6.29
CA LEU A 18 2.20 5.87 5.88
C LEU A 18 3.60 5.28 5.98
N HIS A 19 3.87 4.50 7.02
CA HIS A 19 5.15 3.83 7.18
C HIS A 19 5.41 2.84 6.03
N ALA A 20 4.40 2.05 5.70
CA ALA A 20 4.51 1.08 4.61
C ALA A 20 4.76 1.77 3.26
N VAL A 21 4.08 2.89 3.02
CA VAL A 21 4.27 3.65 1.78
C VAL A 21 5.69 4.22 1.69
N ARG A 22 6.19 4.83 2.76
CA ARG A 22 7.55 5.41 2.78
C ARG A 22 8.64 4.36 2.64
N ASN A 23 8.37 3.15 3.10
CA ASN A 23 9.34 2.06 3.10
C ASN A 23 8.92 0.95 2.13
N SER A 24 8.21 1.30 1.07
CA SER A 24 7.73 0.32 0.12
C SER A 24 8.88 -0.36 -0.62
N MET A 25 8.76 -1.67 -0.76
CA MET A 25 9.74 -2.52 -1.42
C MET A 25 9.36 -2.79 -2.87
N ARG A 26 8.08 -2.73 -3.18
CA ARG A 26 7.56 -3.00 -4.53
C ARG A 26 6.40 -2.07 -4.84
N TRP A 27 6.31 -1.67 -6.09
CA TRP A 27 5.21 -0.93 -6.67
C TRP A 27 4.69 -1.73 -7.84
N VAL A 28 3.41 -2.07 -7.81
CA VAL A 28 2.78 -2.88 -8.85
C VAL A 28 1.58 -2.11 -9.40
N GLU A 29 1.59 -1.79 -10.67
CA GLU A 29 0.43 -1.18 -11.30
C GLU A 29 -0.66 -2.22 -11.47
N VAL A 30 -1.82 -1.98 -10.88
CA VAL A 30 -2.94 -2.92 -10.92
C VAL A 30 -4.08 -2.41 -11.78
N ASP A 31 -4.12 -1.10 -12.03
CA ASP A 31 -5.09 -0.47 -12.92
C ASP A 31 -4.53 0.88 -13.36
N ASP A 32 -5.24 1.59 -14.23
CA ASP A 32 -4.73 2.83 -14.85
C ASP A 32 -4.20 3.84 -13.86
N ASP A 33 -4.94 4.08 -12.78
CA ASP A 33 -4.54 5.06 -11.77
C ASP A 33 -4.24 4.44 -10.42
N LEU A 34 -4.30 3.11 -10.32
CA LEU A 34 -4.14 2.41 -9.06
C LEU A 34 -2.82 1.66 -9.02
N THR A 35 -1.99 2.01 -8.07
CA THR A 35 -0.72 1.34 -7.81
C THR A 35 -0.80 0.66 -6.45
N MET A 36 -0.40 -0.61 -6.40
CA MET A 36 -0.27 -1.31 -5.13
C MET A 36 1.17 -1.24 -4.67
N LEU A 37 1.36 -0.80 -3.44
CA LEU A 37 2.66 -0.76 -2.78
C LEU A 37 2.72 -1.89 -1.76
N ILE A 38 3.86 -2.55 -1.68
CA ILE A 38 4.11 -3.54 -0.64
C ILE A 38 5.19 -2.97 0.27
N GLY A 39 4.88 -2.82 1.54
CA GLY A 39 5.81 -2.26 2.52
C GLY A 39 5.47 -2.73 3.92
N ALA A 40 6.37 -2.46 4.85
CA ALA A 40 6.22 -2.89 6.23
C ALA A 40 5.50 -1.85 7.08
N ALA A 41 4.62 -2.31 7.95
CA ALA A 41 4.07 -1.53 9.04
C ALA A 41 5.16 -1.23 10.07
N THR A 42 4.85 -0.41 11.06
CA THR A 42 5.83 -0.03 12.09
C THR A 42 6.36 -1.23 12.89
N ASP A 43 5.58 -2.30 12.98
CA ASP A 43 5.99 -3.53 13.67
C ASP A 43 6.69 -4.53 12.74
N GLY A 44 6.90 -4.17 11.47
CA GLY A 44 7.54 -5.03 10.50
C GLY A 44 6.59 -5.92 9.70
N ALA A 45 5.32 -5.98 10.05
CA ALA A 45 4.35 -6.78 9.30
C ALA A 45 4.15 -6.20 7.90
N LEU A 46 4.13 -7.05 6.89
CA LEU A 46 3.98 -6.60 5.50
C LEU A 46 2.53 -6.24 5.21
N LEU A 47 2.37 -5.11 4.55
CA LEU A 47 1.07 -4.59 4.12
C LEU A 47 1.03 -4.44 2.60
N GLU A 48 -0.17 -4.57 2.05
CA GLU A 48 -0.49 -4.12 0.70
C GLU A 48 -1.27 -2.83 0.82
N VAL A 49 -0.83 -1.80 0.12
CA VAL A 49 -1.47 -0.48 0.14
C VAL A 49 -1.77 -0.06 -1.29
N GLY A 50 -3.04 0.17 -1.57
CA GLY A 50 -3.47 0.65 -2.89
C GLY A 50 -3.56 2.16 -2.89
N VAL A 51 -2.88 2.80 -3.84
CA VAL A 51 -2.79 4.26 -3.92
C VAL A 51 -3.25 4.73 -5.30
N LEU A 52 -4.20 5.64 -5.31
CA LEU A 52 -4.62 6.34 -6.52
C LEU A 52 -3.69 7.53 -6.77
N ASP A 53 -3.41 7.77 -8.05
CA ASP A 53 -2.68 8.96 -8.49
C ASP A 53 -1.31 9.10 -7.82
N ILE A 54 -0.57 8.01 -7.74
CA ILE A 54 0.70 8.00 -6.98
C ILE A 54 1.75 8.96 -7.57
N HIS A 55 1.69 9.21 -8.88
CA HIS A 55 2.61 10.14 -9.56
C HIS A 55 2.02 11.53 -9.74
N GLY A 56 0.79 11.75 -9.29
CA GLY A 56 0.10 13.01 -9.44
C GLY A 56 0.26 13.94 -8.25
N ASP A 57 -0.56 14.98 -8.23
CA ASP A 57 -0.48 16.03 -7.22
C ASP A 57 -1.16 15.67 -5.90
N ASP A 58 -2.03 14.68 -5.91
CA ASP A 58 -2.83 14.35 -4.73
C ASP A 58 -2.99 12.84 -4.58
N PRO A 59 -1.92 12.11 -4.25
CA PRO A 59 -2.02 10.67 -4.03
C PRO A 59 -2.94 10.35 -2.85
N VAL A 60 -3.79 9.33 -3.02
CA VAL A 60 -4.74 8.91 -2.01
C VAL A 60 -4.66 7.41 -1.80
N ALA A 61 -4.38 6.98 -0.57
CA ALA A 61 -4.48 5.56 -0.22
C ALA A 61 -5.96 5.18 -0.08
N ILE A 62 -6.39 4.17 -0.81
CA ILE A 62 -7.78 3.71 -0.81
C ILE A 62 -7.94 2.27 -0.34
N HIS A 63 -6.84 1.59 -0.09
CA HIS A 63 -6.83 0.19 0.33
C HIS A 63 -5.60 -0.07 1.18
N ALA A 64 -5.77 -0.76 2.29
CA ALA A 64 -4.65 -1.20 3.12
C ALA A 64 -5.07 -2.42 3.93
N MET A 65 -4.26 -3.46 3.88
CA MET A 65 -4.49 -4.68 4.66
C MET A 65 -3.19 -5.48 4.74
N PRO A 66 -3.11 -6.46 5.63
CA PRO A 66 -1.97 -7.38 5.62
C PRO A 66 -1.78 -8.00 4.25
N LEU A 67 -0.53 -8.10 3.82
CA LEU A 67 -0.20 -8.60 2.49
C LEU A 67 -0.78 -9.99 2.28
N ARG A 68 -1.61 -10.14 1.26
CA ARG A 68 -2.24 -11.41 0.93
C ARG A 68 -1.27 -12.30 0.16
N ARG A 69 -1.44 -13.58 0.36
CA ARG A 69 -0.57 -14.61 -0.20
C ARG A 69 -0.43 -14.54 -1.71
N LYS A 70 -1.50 -14.20 -2.40
CA LYS A 70 -1.50 -14.11 -3.88
C LYS A 70 -0.53 -13.05 -4.40
N PHE A 71 -0.07 -12.14 -3.55
CA PHE A 71 0.88 -11.10 -3.94
C PHE A 71 2.31 -11.38 -3.50
N TYR A 72 2.56 -12.47 -2.79
CA TYR A 72 3.91 -12.82 -2.32
C TYR A 72 4.91 -12.96 -3.46
N ARG A 73 4.45 -13.34 -4.63
CA ARG A 73 5.32 -13.49 -5.80
C ARG A 73 6.06 -12.21 -6.17
N PHE A 74 5.48 -11.05 -5.87
CA PHE A 74 6.12 -9.78 -6.19
C PHE A 74 7.33 -9.48 -5.30
N LEU A 75 7.45 -10.15 -4.16
CA LEU A 75 8.60 -9.98 -3.27
C LEU A 75 9.85 -10.65 -3.82
N SER A 76 9.70 -11.70 -4.63
CA SER A 76 10.83 -12.45 -5.19
C SER A 76 11.22 -12.02 -6.59
N GLU A 77 10.48 -11.09 -7.19
CA GLU A 77 10.85 -10.54 -8.49
C GLU A 77 11.98 -9.52 -8.32
N GLY A 78 13.00 -9.71 -9.09
CA GLY A 78 14.24 -8.94 -8.97
C GLY A 78 14.16 -7.50 -9.40
#